data_011563ad0569b7e8d47179a150e74747
#
_entry.id   011563ad0569b7e8d47179a150e74747
#
_cell.length_a   1.000
_cell.length_b   1.000
_cell.length_c   1.000
_cell.angle_alpha   90.00
_cell.angle_beta   90.00
_cell.angle_gamma   90.00
#
_symmetry.space_group_name_H-M   'P 1'
#
loop_
_entity.id
_entity.type
_entity.pdbx_description
1 polymer ?
#
loop_
_entity_poly.entity_id
_entity_poly.type
_entity_poly.pdbx_seq_one_letter_code
_entity_poly.pdbx_strand_id
1 'polypeptide(L)'
;VRRFESWLASAGLGVTVKEFPQGTRTAVDAARAVGCDVGQIVKSLVFVAGGGPVVALVSGANRLDERKLAAVAGEPVTKADPEAARAATGYAIGGVPPFGHATEVPVYMDRDLLGHRVVWAAAGRPDSVFEIGPERLRELSNATVVDIKA
;
A
#
# COMPACT_ATOMS: atom_id res chain seq x y z
N VAL A 1 -2.02 16.21 -4.41
CA VAL A 1 -0.62 16.01 -4.65
C VAL A 1 0.15 16.02 -3.36
N ARG A 2 -0.14 16.97 -2.56
CA ARG A 2 0.57 17.15 -1.30
C ARG A 2 -0.24 16.64 -0.11
N ARG A 3 -1.35 16.00 -0.36
CA ARG A 3 -2.23 15.50 0.71
C ARG A 3 -1.51 14.52 1.64
N PHE A 4 -0.81 13.54 1.07
CA PHE A 4 -0.11 12.55 1.88
C PHE A 4 1.05 13.19 2.62
N GLU A 5 1.80 14.06 1.97
CA GLU A 5 2.89 14.80 2.62
C GLU A 5 2.38 15.69 3.73
N SER A 6 1.23 16.33 3.54
CA SER A 6 0.58 17.13 4.57
C SER A 6 0.15 16.26 5.75
N TRP A 7 -0.40 15.07 5.45
CA TRP A 7 -0.77 14.12 6.48
C TRP A 7 0.45 13.65 7.29
N LEU A 8 1.56 13.35 6.61
CA LEU A 8 2.81 12.97 7.27
C LEU A 8 3.29 14.06 8.22
N ALA A 9 3.27 15.31 7.76
CA ALA A 9 3.68 16.44 8.58
C ALA A 9 2.79 16.60 9.81
N SER A 10 1.48 16.48 9.63
CA SER A 10 0.50 16.57 10.73
C SER A 10 0.68 15.45 11.75
N ALA A 11 1.06 14.27 11.29
CA ALA A 11 1.28 13.13 12.16
C ALA A 11 2.67 13.14 12.83
N GLY A 12 3.52 14.08 12.46
CA GLY A 12 4.88 14.17 13.02
C GLY A 12 5.83 13.09 12.52
N LEU A 13 5.57 12.55 11.34
CA LEU A 13 6.38 11.46 10.78
C LEU A 13 7.52 12.00 9.94
N GLY A 14 8.73 11.54 10.22
CA GLY A 14 9.95 12.00 9.56
C GLY A 14 10.34 11.19 8.33
N VAL A 15 9.39 10.71 7.54
CA VAL A 15 9.71 9.95 6.32
C VAL A 15 9.97 10.89 5.16
N THR A 16 10.86 10.48 4.25
CA THR A 16 11.23 11.27 3.07
C THR A 16 10.51 10.72 1.85
N VAL A 17 9.77 11.60 1.17
CA VAL A 17 9.09 11.27 -0.09
C VAL A 17 10.02 11.60 -1.24
N LYS A 18 10.19 10.65 -2.17
CA LYS A 18 10.98 10.84 -3.39
C LYS A 18 10.06 10.82 -4.60
N GLU A 19 10.30 11.74 -5.54
CA GLU A 19 9.53 11.86 -6.75
C GLU A 19 10.37 11.41 -7.95
N PHE A 20 9.74 10.66 -8.87
CA PHE A 20 10.38 10.15 -10.07
C PHE A 20 9.50 10.53 -11.28
N PRO A 21 9.86 11.60 -12.01
CA PRO A 21 9.03 12.09 -13.12
C PRO A 21 8.72 11.05 -14.21
N GLN A 22 9.58 10.04 -14.36
CA GLN A 22 9.33 8.95 -15.31
C GLN A 22 8.22 8.01 -14.85
N GLY A 23 7.78 8.14 -13.61
CA GLY A 23 6.76 7.31 -13.02
C GLY A 23 7.30 6.04 -12.39
N THR A 24 6.52 5.52 -11.44
CA THR A 24 6.83 4.28 -10.72
C THR A 24 5.57 3.41 -10.70
N ARG A 25 4.94 3.24 -11.87
CA ARG A 25 3.64 2.60 -12.00
C ARG A 25 3.62 1.13 -11.60
N THR A 26 4.69 0.41 -11.93
CA THR A 26 4.80 -1.00 -11.57
C THR A 26 5.79 -1.16 -10.43
N ALA A 27 5.68 -2.28 -9.71
CA ALA A 27 6.65 -2.59 -8.65
C ALA A 27 8.07 -2.69 -9.20
N VAL A 28 8.23 -3.23 -10.42
CA VAL A 28 9.54 -3.33 -11.07
C VAL A 28 10.09 -1.94 -11.37
N ASP A 29 9.27 -1.04 -11.91
CA ASP A 29 9.68 0.34 -12.20
C ASP A 29 10.10 1.06 -10.93
N ALA A 30 9.32 0.93 -9.86
CA ALA A 30 9.64 1.53 -8.58
C ALA A 30 10.95 1.00 -8.00
N ALA A 31 11.14 -0.32 -8.03
CA ALA A 31 12.35 -0.96 -7.53
C ALA A 31 13.60 -0.47 -8.30
N ARG A 32 13.47 -0.36 -9.61
CA ARG A 32 14.55 0.14 -10.47
C ARG A 32 14.88 1.60 -10.16
N ALA A 33 13.85 2.42 -9.96
CA ALA A 33 14.02 3.85 -9.69
C ALA A 33 14.75 4.12 -8.37
N VAL A 34 14.41 3.36 -7.32
CA VAL A 34 15.02 3.54 -6.00
C VAL A 34 16.25 2.67 -5.77
N GLY A 35 16.50 1.68 -6.64
CA GLY A 35 17.67 0.81 -6.53
C GLY A 35 17.53 -0.27 -5.46
N CYS A 36 16.36 -0.86 -5.34
CA CYS A 36 16.11 -1.94 -4.37
C CYS A 36 15.55 -3.19 -5.06
N ASP A 37 15.37 -4.26 -4.29
CA ASP A 37 14.72 -5.47 -4.79
C ASP A 37 13.22 -5.25 -4.95
N VAL A 38 12.62 -5.87 -5.96
CA VAL A 38 11.17 -5.73 -6.20
C VAL A 38 10.35 -6.18 -5.00
N GLY A 39 10.86 -7.15 -4.21
CA GLY A 39 10.19 -7.61 -2.99
C GLY A 39 10.07 -6.55 -1.91
N GLN A 40 10.87 -5.49 -1.98
CA GLN A 40 10.82 -4.38 -1.03
C GLN A 40 9.78 -3.32 -1.41
N ILE A 41 9.11 -3.47 -2.54
CA ILE A 41 8.05 -2.55 -2.96
C ILE A 41 6.72 -3.01 -2.37
N VAL A 42 6.01 -2.08 -1.76
CA VAL A 42 4.68 -2.33 -1.20
C VAL A 42 3.63 -1.93 -2.23
N LYS A 43 2.84 -2.89 -2.69
CA LYS A 43 1.68 -2.63 -3.53
C LYS A 43 0.47 -2.44 -2.62
N SER A 44 -0.16 -1.28 -2.68
CA SER A 44 -1.39 -1.01 -1.91
C SER A 44 -2.59 -1.25 -2.83
N LEU A 45 -3.24 -2.38 -2.64
CA LEU A 45 -4.35 -2.83 -3.49
C LEU A 45 -5.67 -2.65 -2.76
N VAL A 46 -6.64 -2.02 -3.42
CA VAL A 46 -7.95 -1.75 -2.81
C VAL A 46 -8.96 -2.77 -3.31
N PHE A 47 -9.62 -3.41 -2.37
CA PHE A 47 -10.69 -4.38 -2.65
C PHE A 47 -11.96 -3.99 -1.92
N VAL A 48 -13.08 -4.57 -2.32
CA VAL A 48 -14.35 -4.44 -1.61
C VAL A 48 -14.70 -5.81 -1.03
N ALA A 49 -14.90 -5.85 0.28
CA ALA A 49 -15.27 -7.06 1.01
C ALA A 49 -16.66 -6.85 1.59
N GLY A 50 -17.63 -7.59 1.04
CA GLY A 50 -19.03 -7.52 1.50
C GLY A 50 -19.72 -6.20 1.17
N GLY A 51 -19.33 -5.13 1.47
CA GLY A 51 -19.91 -3.80 1.20
C GLY A 51 -18.98 -2.70 1.64
N GLY A 52 -17.80 -3.05 2.15
CA GLY A 52 -16.84 -2.09 2.63
C GLY A 52 -15.49 -2.27 1.98
N PRO A 53 -14.72 -1.19 1.85
CA PRO A 53 -13.38 -1.25 1.28
C PRO A 53 -12.39 -1.89 2.25
N VAL A 54 -11.40 -2.60 1.69
CA VAL A 54 -10.23 -3.09 2.42
C VAL A 54 -8.99 -2.81 1.59
N VAL A 55 -7.84 -2.69 2.24
CA VAL A 55 -6.57 -2.49 1.55
C VAL A 55 -5.66 -3.68 1.86
N ALA A 56 -5.03 -4.22 0.82
CA ALA A 56 -4.03 -5.26 0.95
C ALA A 56 -2.67 -4.68 0.58
N LEU A 57 -1.71 -4.81 1.49
CA LEU A 57 -0.32 -4.40 1.25
C LEU A 57 0.46 -5.65 0.86
N VAL A 58 0.87 -5.73 -0.40
CA VAL A 58 1.48 -6.93 -0.97
C VAL A 58 2.89 -6.61 -1.46
N SER A 59 3.84 -7.48 -1.15
CA SER A 59 5.21 -7.36 -1.68
C SER A 59 5.18 -7.37 -3.21
N GLY A 60 5.99 -6.51 -3.82
CA GLY A 60 6.10 -6.44 -5.28
C GLY A 60 6.57 -7.74 -5.93
N ALA A 61 7.22 -8.63 -5.19
CA ALA A 61 7.62 -9.94 -5.67
C ALA A 61 6.49 -10.98 -5.63
N ASN A 62 5.38 -10.65 -4.97
CA ASN A 62 4.27 -11.56 -4.75
C ASN A 62 3.04 -11.17 -5.54
N ARG A 63 2.17 -12.13 -5.72
CA ARG A 63 0.86 -11.96 -6.30
C ARG A 63 -0.17 -12.18 -5.20
N LEU A 64 -1.19 -11.33 -5.13
CA LEU A 64 -2.26 -11.49 -4.15
C LEU A 64 -3.12 -12.70 -4.51
N ASP A 65 -3.43 -13.52 -3.50
CA ASP A 65 -4.43 -14.57 -3.62
C ASP A 65 -5.74 -14.03 -3.01
N GLU A 66 -6.72 -13.79 -3.88
CA GLU A 66 -8.00 -13.22 -3.44
C GLU A 66 -8.78 -14.14 -2.51
N ARG A 67 -8.60 -15.45 -2.64
CA ARG A 67 -9.25 -16.40 -1.73
C ARG A 67 -8.70 -16.28 -0.32
N LYS A 68 -7.38 -16.11 -0.21
CA LYS A 68 -6.74 -15.92 1.10
C LYS A 68 -7.17 -14.60 1.72
N LEU A 69 -7.26 -13.55 0.91
CA LEU A 69 -7.74 -12.25 1.40
C LEU A 69 -9.19 -12.35 1.87
N ALA A 70 -10.06 -13.03 1.10
CA ALA A 70 -11.45 -13.24 1.49
C ALA A 70 -11.55 -14.00 2.81
N ALA A 71 -10.69 -15.00 3.01
CA ALA A 71 -10.70 -15.79 4.25
C ALA A 71 -10.38 -14.94 5.48
N VAL A 72 -9.38 -14.04 5.38
CA VAL A 72 -9.02 -13.17 6.51
C VAL A 72 -9.99 -12.03 6.69
N ALA A 73 -10.59 -11.53 5.61
CA ALA A 73 -11.60 -10.49 5.68
C ALA A 73 -12.96 -11.01 6.16
N GLY A 74 -13.18 -12.33 6.06
CA GLY A 74 -14.43 -12.97 6.47
C GLY A 74 -15.55 -12.86 5.46
N GLU A 75 -15.30 -12.36 4.26
CA GLU A 75 -16.30 -12.13 3.21
C GLU A 75 -15.63 -12.23 1.83
N PRO A 76 -16.39 -12.57 0.78
CA PRO A 76 -15.85 -12.54 -0.58
C PRO A 76 -15.33 -11.14 -0.92
N VAL A 77 -14.24 -11.08 -1.67
CA VAL A 77 -13.63 -9.81 -2.09
C VAL A 77 -13.68 -9.67 -3.59
N THR A 78 -13.84 -8.43 -4.05
CA THR A 78 -13.71 -8.06 -5.45
C THR A 78 -12.81 -6.85 -5.54
N LYS A 79 -12.10 -6.73 -6.66
CA LYS A 79 -11.23 -5.59 -6.88
C LYS A 79 -12.06 -4.32 -6.95
N ALA A 80 -11.66 -3.28 -6.21
CA ALA A 80 -12.35 -2.00 -6.25
C ALA A 80 -12.09 -1.33 -7.60
N ASP A 81 -13.13 -0.68 -8.17
CA ASP A 81 -12.93 0.14 -9.35
C ASP A 81 -12.26 1.47 -8.95
N PRO A 82 -11.78 2.27 -9.92
CA PRO A 82 -11.06 3.50 -9.60
C PRO A 82 -11.85 4.48 -8.73
N GLU A 83 -13.14 4.60 -8.94
CA GLU A 83 -13.99 5.50 -8.15
C GLU A 83 -14.12 5.01 -6.70
N ALA A 84 -14.36 3.72 -6.51
CA ALA A 84 -14.47 3.13 -5.18
C ALA A 84 -13.15 3.27 -4.41
N ALA A 85 -12.02 3.03 -5.09
CA ALA A 85 -10.70 3.18 -4.48
C ALA A 85 -10.45 4.62 -4.04
N ARG A 86 -10.78 5.59 -4.89
CA ARG A 86 -10.62 7.01 -4.57
C ARG A 86 -11.54 7.44 -3.43
N ALA A 87 -12.79 6.98 -3.44
CA ALA A 87 -13.75 7.32 -2.39
C ALA A 87 -13.30 6.79 -1.03
N ALA A 88 -12.76 5.57 -0.99
CA ALA A 88 -12.33 4.94 0.25
C ALA A 88 -11.02 5.54 0.78
N THR A 89 -10.05 5.74 -0.08
CA THR A 89 -8.68 6.11 0.34
C THR A 89 -8.37 7.58 0.17
N GLY A 90 -9.05 8.26 -0.74
CA GLY A 90 -8.75 9.65 -1.10
C GLY A 90 -7.67 9.77 -2.17
N TYR A 91 -7.20 8.64 -2.72
CA TYR A 91 -6.10 8.60 -3.68
C TYR A 91 -6.45 7.74 -4.88
N ALA A 92 -5.85 8.07 -6.03
CA ALA A 92 -6.04 7.31 -7.25
C ALA A 92 -5.27 5.99 -7.21
N ILE A 93 -5.79 4.97 -7.88
CA ILE A 93 -5.09 3.69 -8.05
C ILE A 93 -3.69 3.97 -8.63
N GLY A 94 -2.68 3.28 -8.09
CA GLY A 94 -1.29 3.48 -8.45
C GLY A 94 -0.57 4.45 -7.52
N GLY A 95 -1.31 5.33 -6.84
CA GLY A 95 -0.74 6.27 -5.87
C GLY A 95 -1.22 6.05 -4.45
N VAL A 96 -2.01 5.02 -4.19
CA VAL A 96 -2.58 4.78 -2.85
C VAL A 96 -1.47 4.50 -1.85
N PRO A 97 -1.32 5.34 -0.82
CA PRO A 97 -0.34 5.07 0.24
C PRO A 97 -0.86 3.97 1.17
N PRO A 98 0.02 3.35 1.97
CA PRO A 98 -0.38 2.25 2.84
C PRO A 98 -1.12 2.70 4.11
N PHE A 99 -1.16 4.00 4.39
CA PHE A 99 -1.87 4.58 5.53
C PHE A 99 -2.21 6.04 5.22
N GLY A 100 -2.88 6.73 6.14
CA GLY A 100 -3.29 8.11 5.91
C GLY A 100 -4.46 8.23 4.94
N HIS A 101 -5.34 7.24 4.92
CA HIS A 101 -6.49 7.20 4.02
C HIS A 101 -7.57 8.16 4.46
N ALA A 102 -8.41 8.58 3.49
CA ALA A 102 -9.50 9.52 3.75
C ALA A 102 -10.55 8.95 4.70
N THR A 103 -10.76 7.62 4.65
CA THR A 103 -11.64 6.92 5.58
C THR A 103 -10.85 5.83 6.28
N GLU A 104 -11.37 5.37 7.41
CA GLU A 104 -10.75 4.26 8.11
C GLU A 104 -11.10 2.97 7.39
N VAL A 105 -10.10 2.23 6.91
CA VAL A 105 -10.28 0.97 6.19
C VAL A 105 -9.44 -0.13 6.84
N PRO A 106 -9.95 -1.37 6.87
CA PRO A 106 -9.13 -2.49 7.31
C PRO A 106 -7.94 -2.69 6.37
N VAL A 107 -6.78 -2.96 6.94
CA VAL A 107 -5.55 -3.18 6.16
C VAL A 107 -4.99 -4.56 6.50
N TYR A 108 -4.68 -5.32 5.48
CA TYR A 108 -4.05 -6.64 5.59
C TYR A 108 -2.69 -6.58 4.94
N MET A 109 -1.67 -7.04 5.65
CA MET A 109 -0.27 -6.89 5.22
C MET A 109 0.36 -8.23 4.95
N ASP A 110 0.90 -8.40 3.74
CA ASP A 110 1.69 -9.56 3.35
C ASP A 110 2.88 -9.71 4.30
N ARG A 111 2.94 -10.84 4.98
CA ARG A 111 3.99 -11.08 5.97
C ARG A 111 5.39 -11.09 5.36
N ASP A 112 5.53 -11.33 4.07
CA ASP A 112 6.84 -11.31 3.41
C ASP A 112 7.48 -9.93 3.44
N LEU A 113 6.68 -8.87 3.59
CA LEU A 113 7.22 -7.53 3.74
C LEU A 113 8.07 -7.38 5.00
N LEU A 114 7.77 -8.14 6.04
CA LEU A 114 8.53 -8.10 7.29
C LEU A 114 9.92 -8.74 7.16
N GLY A 115 10.19 -9.46 6.08
CA GLY A 115 11.49 -10.06 5.82
C GLY A 115 12.54 -9.09 5.31
N HIS A 116 12.18 -7.82 5.10
CA HIS A 116 13.08 -6.79 4.58
C HIS A 116 13.41 -5.79 5.67
N ARG A 117 14.58 -5.17 5.55
CA ARG A 117 15.01 -4.13 6.48
C ARG A 117 14.22 -2.84 6.28
N VAL A 118 13.99 -2.49 5.03
CA VAL A 118 13.15 -1.36 4.65
C VAL A 118 12.29 -1.74 3.46
N VAL A 119 11.15 -1.06 3.31
CA VAL A 119 10.26 -1.20 2.18
C VAL A 119 9.91 0.18 1.64
N TRP A 120 9.40 0.22 0.41
CA TRP A 120 9.06 1.46 -0.29
C TRP A 120 7.60 1.40 -0.72
N ALA A 121 6.86 2.46 -0.46
CA ALA A 121 5.42 2.53 -0.75
C ALA A 121 5.07 3.81 -1.48
N ALA A 122 3.94 3.80 -2.17
CA ALA A 122 3.44 4.99 -2.85
C ALA A 122 3.10 6.09 -1.85
N ALA A 123 3.37 7.32 -2.25
CA ALA A 123 3.20 8.50 -1.39
C ALA A 123 2.05 9.40 -1.84
N GLY A 124 0.99 8.81 -2.36
CA GLY A 124 -0.20 9.53 -2.78
C GLY A 124 -0.27 9.85 -4.27
N ARG A 125 0.77 9.51 -5.02
CA ARG A 125 0.86 9.73 -6.46
C ARG A 125 1.59 8.56 -7.12
N PRO A 126 1.31 8.28 -8.41
CA PRO A 126 1.98 7.18 -9.11
C PRO A 126 3.48 7.40 -9.33
N ASP A 127 3.97 8.63 -9.16
CA ASP A 127 5.37 8.98 -9.39
C ASP A 127 6.14 9.30 -8.10
N SER A 128 5.55 9.04 -6.94
CA SER A 128 6.20 9.34 -5.66
C SER A 128 6.18 8.13 -4.73
N VAL A 129 7.28 7.91 -4.02
CA VAL A 129 7.44 6.81 -3.08
C VAL A 129 8.16 7.29 -1.82
N PHE A 130 8.00 6.54 -0.74
CA PHE A 130 8.74 6.81 0.49
C PHE A 130 9.26 5.50 1.09
N GLU A 131 10.33 5.61 1.84
CA GLU A 131 10.98 4.48 2.50
C GLU A 131 10.51 4.40 3.95
N ILE A 132 10.26 3.18 4.43
CA ILE A 132 9.83 2.97 5.81
C ILE A 132 10.24 1.57 6.27
N GLY A 133 10.51 1.39 7.54
CA GLY A 133 10.71 0.07 8.12
C GLY A 133 9.38 -0.69 8.15
N PRO A 134 9.40 -2.01 7.88
CA PRO A 134 8.14 -2.77 7.78
C PRO A 134 7.36 -2.85 9.10
N GLU A 135 8.03 -2.89 10.26
CA GLU A 135 7.34 -2.88 11.54
C GLU A 135 6.63 -1.56 11.79
N ARG A 136 7.28 -0.45 11.43
CA ARG A 136 6.66 0.86 11.55
C ARG A 136 5.48 1.00 10.58
N LEU A 137 5.63 0.44 9.39
CA LEU A 137 4.53 0.39 8.42
C LEU A 137 3.33 -0.35 9.02
N ARG A 138 3.58 -1.51 9.64
CA ARG A 138 2.52 -2.29 10.26
C ARG A 138 1.80 -1.49 11.35
N GLU A 139 2.55 -0.77 12.18
CA GLU A 139 1.98 0.04 13.25
C GLU A 139 1.14 1.20 12.72
N LEU A 140 1.70 1.97 11.78
CA LEU A 140 1.03 3.16 11.24
C LEU A 140 -0.22 2.81 10.42
N SER A 141 -0.21 1.69 9.73
CA SER A 141 -1.36 1.24 8.94
C SER A 141 -2.37 0.47 9.77
N ASN A 142 -2.02 0.11 10.99
CA ASN A 142 -2.82 -0.76 11.84
C ASN A 142 -3.15 -2.08 11.12
N ALA A 143 -2.21 -2.58 10.35
CA ALA A 143 -2.41 -3.74 9.49
C ALA A 143 -2.40 -5.04 10.29
N THR A 144 -3.20 -6.00 9.82
CA THR A 144 -3.12 -7.38 10.26
C THR A 144 -2.16 -8.11 9.33
N VAL A 145 -1.09 -8.67 9.89
CA VAL A 145 -0.10 -9.41 9.11
C VAL A 145 -0.64 -10.81 8.82
N VAL A 146 -0.66 -11.17 7.55
CA VAL A 146 -1.29 -12.41 7.08
C VAL A 146 -0.54 -13.00 5.89
N ASP A 147 -0.81 -14.27 5.61
CA ASP A 147 -0.37 -14.89 4.36
C ASP A 147 -1.47 -14.70 3.33
N ILE A 148 -1.25 -13.77 2.39
CA ILE A 148 -2.19 -13.48 1.31
C ILE A 148 -1.55 -13.62 -0.07
N LYS A 149 -0.38 -14.22 -0.15
CA LYS A 149 0.27 -14.44 -1.44
C LYS A 149 -0.20 -15.72 -2.11
N ALA A 150 -0.29 -15.65 -3.43
CA ALA A 150 -0.60 -16.82 -4.23
C ALA A 150 0.54 -17.84 -4.22
#